data_3178dad23228fca5055d04d47cdd4f92
#
_entry.id   3178dad23228fca5055d04d47cdd4f92
#
_cell.length_a   1.000
_cell.length_b   1.000
_cell.length_c   1.000
_cell.angle_alpha   90.00
_cell.angle_beta   90.00
_cell.angle_gamma   90.00
#
_symmetry.space_group_name_H-M   'P 1'
#
loop_
_entity.id
_entity.type
_entity.pdbx_description
1 polymer ?
#
loop_
_entity_poly.entity_id
_entity_poly.type
_entity_poly.pdbx_seq_one_letter_code
_entity_poly.pdbx_strand_id
1 'polypeptide(L)'
;MHAYPNRCHRPRWSLRVLLRLFVLLAVAPQAHADWFSFQGETMTTRLDLEFWSEDRARAEQIRDAVWHEFEQVDRIMSRYREDSELSRVNREAAKAPVKVSEGLFRVLRQAVRVSELSEGAFDISFGSVGYFYDFRARRQPSAEELKQGLARIDYRDIVLNERDRTVSFRKPGLVLDLGGIAKGYAVDLGIAALQRAGVRHARLGAGGDMRLLGDKRGKPWIVGIRDPRAEEKQAVVLPLSDTAVSTSGDYERFFVDESGNRVHHILSPQTGKPAQGVQSVTILAPDALTSDGLSTAVFVLGVEKGLAMINRLDGVDAIIIDGQRKMHYSVGLMAPE
;
A
#
# COMPACT_ATOMS: atom_id res chain seq x y z
N MET A 1 -70.34 36.08 -62.73
CA MET A 1 -69.31 36.47 -61.78
C MET A 1 -69.24 35.37 -60.73
N HIS A 2 -68.24 34.43 -60.82
CA HIS A 2 -68.14 33.28 -59.97
C HIS A 2 -66.95 33.51 -58.99
N ALA A 3 -67.25 33.46 -57.71
CA ALA A 3 -66.23 33.51 -56.64
C ALA A 3 -65.83 32.09 -56.27
N TYR A 4 -64.53 31.81 -56.30
CA TYR A 4 -63.96 30.58 -55.80
C TYR A 4 -63.59 30.76 -54.33
N PRO A 5 -63.84 29.79 -53.44
CA PRO A 5 -63.31 29.81 -52.08
C PRO A 5 -61.95 29.06 -51.95
N ASN A 6 -60.93 29.73 -51.44
CA ASN A 6 -59.64 29.17 -51.07
C ASN A 6 -59.79 28.23 -49.84
N ARG A 7 -59.52 26.96 -50.01
CA ARG A 7 -59.36 26.00 -48.87
C ARG A 7 -57.88 25.92 -48.40
N CYS A 8 -57.58 26.47 -47.25
CA CYS A 8 -56.34 26.25 -46.55
C CYS A 8 -56.31 24.84 -45.92
N HIS A 9 -55.49 23.95 -46.44
CA HIS A 9 -55.22 22.67 -45.80
C HIS A 9 -54.14 22.86 -44.70
N ARG A 10 -54.54 22.75 -43.42
CA ARG A 10 -53.62 22.58 -42.28
C ARG A 10 -53.34 21.11 -42.14
N PRO A 11 -52.01 20.67 -42.07
CA PRO A 11 -51.71 19.28 -41.80
C PRO A 11 -52.04 18.95 -40.33
N ARG A 12 -52.97 18.01 -40.13
CA ARG A 12 -53.25 17.38 -38.83
C ARG A 12 -52.16 16.37 -38.52
N TRP A 13 -51.12 16.77 -37.80
CA TRP A 13 -50.22 15.85 -37.23
C TRP A 13 -50.95 15.10 -36.10
N SER A 14 -51.11 13.78 -36.25
CA SER A 14 -51.87 12.99 -35.29
C SER A 14 -51.11 12.95 -33.93
N LEU A 15 -51.85 13.19 -32.86
CA LEU A 15 -51.39 13.17 -31.49
C LEU A 15 -50.58 11.89 -31.11
N ARG A 16 -50.77 10.82 -31.89
CA ARG A 16 -50.08 9.51 -31.73
C ARG A 16 -48.61 9.53 -32.16
N VAL A 17 -48.18 10.41 -33.05
CA VAL A 17 -46.78 10.54 -33.48
C VAL A 17 -45.97 11.32 -32.45
N LEU A 18 -46.55 12.36 -31.85
CA LEU A 18 -45.94 13.13 -30.78
C LEU A 18 -45.78 12.29 -29.49
N LEU A 19 -46.76 11.40 -29.18
CA LEU A 19 -46.67 10.52 -28.00
C LEU A 19 -45.58 9.43 -28.15
N ARG A 20 -45.31 8.97 -29.39
CA ARG A 20 -44.22 8.00 -29.64
C ARG A 20 -42.82 8.63 -29.62
N LEU A 21 -42.66 9.91 -29.97
CA LEU A 21 -41.40 10.63 -29.82
C LEU A 21 -41.10 10.97 -28.36
N PHE A 22 -42.11 11.18 -27.51
CA PHE A 22 -41.93 11.49 -26.09
C PHE A 22 -41.58 10.25 -25.25
N VAL A 23 -42.02 9.05 -25.68
CA VAL A 23 -41.69 7.79 -24.98
C VAL A 23 -40.28 7.30 -25.30
N LEU A 24 -39.69 7.69 -26.43
CA LEU A 24 -38.29 7.34 -26.76
C LEU A 24 -37.24 8.25 -26.11
N LEU A 25 -37.64 9.40 -25.53
CA LEU A 25 -36.74 10.31 -24.79
C LEU A 25 -36.69 10.03 -23.29
N ALA A 26 -37.48 9.06 -22.78
CA ALA A 26 -37.58 8.81 -21.33
C ALA A 26 -36.76 7.63 -20.78
N VAL A 27 -35.93 6.96 -21.60
CA VAL A 27 -35.03 5.90 -21.14
C VAL A 27 -33.59 6.28 -21.48
N ALA A 28 -33.16 7.45 -21.02
CA ALA A 28 -31.77 7.64 -20.76
C ALA A 28 -31.45 6.82 -19.49
N PRO A 29 -30.46 5.90 -19.50
CA PRO A 29 -30.05 5.27 -18.28
C PRO A 29 -29.66 6.37 -17.30
N GLN A 30 -30.40 6.50 -16.21
CA GLN A 30 -30.01 7.40 -15.14
C GLN A 30 -28.65 6.88 -14.62
N ALA A 31 -27.58 7.58 -14.95
CA ALA A 31 -26.30 7.39 -14.33
C ALA A 31 -26.48 7.70 -12.84
N HIS A 32 -26.64 6.66 -12.02
CA HIS A 32 -26.72 6.81 -10.58
C HIS A 32 -25.29 6.93 -10.06
N ALA A 33 -24.89 8.15 -9.75
CA ALA A 33 -23.66 8.42 -9.02
C ALA A 33 -23.75 7.82 -7.61
N ASP A 34 -22.85 6.89 -7.28
CA ASP A 34 -22.89 6.16 -6.02
C ASP A 34 -21.47 5.79 -5.56
N TRP A 35 -21.39 5.31 -4.32
CA TRP A 35 -20.20 4.66 -3.79
C TRP A 35 -20.11 3.21 -4.27
N PHE A 36 -19.00 2.89 -4.93
CA PHE A 36 -18.69 1.54 -5.38
C PHE A 36 -17.60 0.95 -4.50
N SER A 37 -17.83 -0.29 -4.04
CA SER A 37 -16.89 -1.03 -3.22
C SER A 37 -16.52 -2.34 -3.90
N PHE A 38 -15.21 -2.61 -3.97
CA PHE A 38 -14.65 -3.83 -4.56
C PHE A 38 -13.64 -4.45 -3.62
N GLN A 39 -13.54 -5.77 -3.67
CA GLN A 39 -12.56 -6.57 -2.94
C GLN A 39 -11.82 -7.47 -3.90
N GLY A 40 -10.55 -7.74 -3.60
CA GLY A 40 -9.69 -8.62 -4.36
C GLY A 40 -8.56 -9.17 -3.51
N GLU A 41 -7.71 -9.99 -4.11
CA GLU A 41 -6.50 -10.51 -3.48
C GLU A 41 -5.34 -10.47 -4.46
N THR A 42 -4.21 -9.94 -4.03
CA THR A 42 -2.93 -10.01 -4.74
C THR A 42 -1.78 -9.77 -3.77
N MET A 43 -0.54 -10.01 -4.17
CA MET A 43 0.65 -9.83 -3.31
C MET A 43 0.50 -10.51 -1.93
N THR A 44 -0.23 -11.65 -1.89
CA THR A 44 -0.57 -12.42 -0.67
C THR A 44 -1.36 -11.63 0.38
N THR A 45 -2.14 -10.63 -0.05
CA THR A 45 -2.96 -9.80 0.84
C THR A 45 -4.30 -9.45 0.18
N ARG A 46 -5.28 -9.09 1.03
CA ARG A 46 -6.59 -8.61 0.60
C ARG A 46 -6.47 -7.16 0.11
N LEU A 47 -7.20 -6.86 -0.97
CA LEU A 47 -7.44 -5.51 -1.46
C LEU A 47 -8.85 -5.07 -1.12
N ASP A 48 -8.99 -3.81 -0.67
CA ASP A 48 -10.26 -3.14 -0.44
C ASP A 48 -10.24 -1.78 -1.14
N LEU A 49 -11.16 -1.58 -2.09
CA LEU A 49 -11.30 -0.35 -2.86
C LEU A 49 -12.71 0.20 -2.69
N GLU A 50 -12.83 1.46 -2.29
CA GLU A 50 -14.09 2.20 -2.24
C GLU A 50 -13.89 3.56 -2.91
N PHE A 51 -14.74 3.91 -3.89
CA PHE A 51 -14.69 5.21 -4.55
C PHE A 51 -16.03 5.66 -5.09
N TRP A 52 -16.15 6.97 -5.31
CA TRP A 52 -17.34 7.56 -5.91
C TRP A 52 -17.26 7.56 -7.44
N SER A 53 -18.29 7.07 -8.13
CA SER A 53 -18.41 7.09 -9.59
C SER A 53 -19.83 7.38 -10.03
N GLU A 54 -19.98 7.89 -11.27
CA GLU A 54 -21.27 8.26 -11.83
C GLU A 54 -22.00 7.09 -12.48
N ASP A 55 -21.31 6.00 -12.84
CA ASP A 55 -21.92 4.80 -13.38
C ASP A 55 -21.14 3.52 -13.03
N ARG A 56 -21.84 2.40 -13.06
CA ARG A 56 -21.29 1.09 -12.65
C ARG A 56 -20.29 0.51 -13.67
N ALA A 57 -20.58 0.64 -14.96
CA ALA A 57 -19.69 0.07 -15.99
C ALA A 57 -18.33 0.77 -15.96
N ARG A 58 -18.33 2.10 -15.78
CA ARG A 58 -17.11 2.88 -15.58
C ARG A 58 -16.40 2.49 -14.27
N ALA A 59 -17.15 2.24 -13.19
CA ALA A 59 -16.58 1.82 -11.92
C ALA A 59 -15.84 0.48 -12.03
N GLU A 60 -16.37 -0.47 -12.79
CA GLU A 60 -15.70 -1.76 -13.04
C GLU A 60 -14.41 -1.61 -13.85
N GLN A 61 -14.39 -0.76 -14.87
CA GLN A 61 -13.19 -0.44 -15.65
C GLN A 61 -12.10 0.23 -14.79
N ILE A 62 -12.50 1.13 -13.89
CA ILE A 62 -11.60 1.81 -12.95
C ILE A 62 -10.99 0.79 -11.97
N ARG A 63 -11.81 -0.11 -11.40
CA ARG A 63 -11.34 -1.22 -10.56
C ARG A 63 -10.29 -2.05 -11.29
N ASP A 64 -10.55 -2.45 -12.52
CA ASP A 64 -9.63 -3.29 -13.31
C ASP A 64 -8.31 -2.57 -13.56
N ALA A 65 -8.34 -1.27 -13.82
CA ALA A 65 -7.13 -0.45 -13.96
C ALA A 65 -6.34 -0.40 -12.64
N VAL A 66 -7.00 -0.29 -11.48
CA VAL A 66 -6.35 -0.34 -10.18
C VAL A 66 -5.73 -1.72 -9.92
N TRP A 67 -6.48 -2.82 -10.15
CA TRP A 67 -5.97 -4.19 -9.97
C TRP A 67 -4.77 -4.47 -10.85
N HIS A 68 -4.77 -3.97 -12.09
CA HIS A 68 -3.63 -4.09 -13.00
C HIS A 68 -2.34 -3.48 -12.44
N GLU A 69 -2.41 -2.33 -11.76
CA GLU A 69 -1.22 -1.73 -11.13
C GLU A 69 -0.61 -2.65 -10.06
N PHE A 70 -1.45 -3.29 -9.23
CA PHE A 70 -0.99 -4.26 -8.24
C PHE A 70 -0.36 -5.50 -8.88
N GLU A 71 -0.96 -6.04 -9.95
CA GLU A 71 -0.42 -7.17 -10.70
C GLU A 71 0.94 -6.84 -11.30
N GLN A 72 1.13 -5.61 -11.82
CA GLN A 72 2.41 -5.16 -12.33
C GLN A 72 3.47 -5.10 -11.23
N VAL A 73 3.14 -4.57 -10.05
CA VAL A 73 4.06 -4.53 -8.91
C VAL A 73 4.43 -5.95 -8.46
N ASP A 74 3.47 -6.86 -8.34
CA ASP A 74 3.75 -8.28 -8.00
C ASP A 74 4.68 -8.92 -9.03
N ARG A 75 4.41 -8.73 -10.31
CA ARG A 75 5.23 -9.29 -11.40
C ARG A 75 6.68 -8.77 -11.35
N ILE A 76 6.90 -7.51 -11.00
CA ILE A 76 8.21 -6.87 -11.00
C ILE A 76 8.97 -7.11 -9.70
N MET A 77 8.28 -7.09 -8.54
CA MET A 77 8.88 -6.97 -7.21
C MET A 77 8.69 -8.21 -6.32
N SER A 78 7.97 -9.23 -6.79
CA SER A 78 7.77 -10.44 -6.01
C SER A 78 9.04 -11.29 -5.95
N ARG A 79 9.50 -11.59 -4.74
CA ARG A 79 10.61 -12.53 -4.51
C ARG A 79 10.25 -14.00 -4.82
N TYR A 80 8.96 -14.30 -4.88
CA TYR A 80 8.45 -15.65 -5.14
C TYR A 80 8.35 -15.98 -6.62
N ARG A 81 8.53 -15.00 -7.49
CA ARG A 81 8.52 -15.14 -8.93
C ARG A 81 9.96 -15.14 -9.45
N GLU A 82 10.39 -16.25 -10.04
CA GLU A 82 11.74 -16.38 -10.60
C GLU A 82 11.99 -15.41 -11.79
N ASP A 83 10.93 -15.06 -12.53
CA ASP A 83 10.93 -14.15 -13.67
C ASP A 83 10.82 -12.67 -13.28
N SER A 84 10.69 -12.32 -11.99
CA SER A 84 10.62 -10.92 -11.56
C SER A 84 11.95 -10.17 -11.73
N GLU A 85 11.87 -8.83 -11.89
CA GLU A 85 13.07 -8.00 -11.91
C GLU A 85 13.84 -8.09 -10.59
N LEU A 86 13.15 -8.13 -9.45
CA LEU A 86 13.78 -8.29 -8.14
C LEU A 86 14.57 -9.59 -8.05
N SER A 87 14.02 -10.70 -8.52
CA SER A 87 14.72 -11.99 -8.54
C SER A 87 15.94 -11.96 -9.47
N ARG A 88 15.87 -11.24 -10.59
CA ARG A 88 17.03 -11.02 -11.46
C ARG A 88 18.11 -10.18 -10.74
N VAL A 89 17.73 -9.09 -10.06
CA VAL A 89 18.66 -8.28 -9.24
C VAL A 89 19.35 -9.17 -8.22
N ASN A 90 18.62 -9.99 -7.48
CA ASN A 90 19.16 -10.90 -6.46
C ASN A 90 20.18 -11.92 -7.02
N ARG A 91 19.99 -12.38 -8.26
CA ARG A 91 20.92 -13.35 -8.92
C ARG A 91 22.14 -12.70 -9.54
N GLU A 92 22.04 -11.48 -10.02
CA GLU A 92 23.02 -10.91 -10.95
C GLU A 92 23.76 -9.69 -10.41
N ALA A 93 23.18 -8.92 -9.47
CA ALA A 93 23.69 -7.61 -9.06
C ALA A 93 25.08 -7.67 -8.34
N ALA A 94 25.44 -8.82 -7.80
CA ALA A 94 26.79 -9.02 -7.25
C ALA A 94 27.85 -9.29 -8.33
N LYS A 95 27.45 -9.61 -9.56
CA LYS A 95 28.36 -9.92 -10.66
C LYS A 95 28.54 -8.73 -11.60
N ALA A 96 27.47 -8.01 -11.87
CA ALA A 96 27.44 -6.84 -12.75
C ALA A 96 26.24 -5.94 -12.43
N PRO A 97 26.30 -4.63 -12.76
CA PRO A 97 25.16 -3.73 -12.63
C PRO A 97 23.94 -4.23 -13.43
N VAL A 98 22.80 -4.34 -12.77
CA VAL A 98 21.54 -4.80 -13.38
C VAL A 98 20.65 -3.59 -13.65
N LYS A 99 20.27 -3.37 -14.91
CA LYS A 99 19.31 -2.33 -15.27
C LYS A 99 17.91 -2.75 -14.85
N VAL A 100 17.17 -1.84 -14.19
CA VAL A 100 15.82 -2.09 -13.69
C VAL A 100 14.82 -1.06 -14.22
N SER A 101 13.53 -1.39 -14.11
CA SER A 101 12.43 -0.46 -14.40
C SER A 101 12.47 0.76 -13.47
N GLU A 102 11.85 1.85 -13.90
CA GLU A 102 11.74 3.07 -13.09
C GLU A 102 10.99 2.80 -11.77
N GLY A 103 9.95 1.96 -11.82
CA GLY A 103 9.17 1.59 -10.64
C GLY A 103 10.01 0.88 -9.58
N LEU A 104 10.75 -0.17 -9.98
CA LEU A 104 11.62 -0.88 -9.05
C LEU A 104 12.75 0.03 -8.53
N PHE A 105 13.36 0.85 -9.41
CA PHE A 105 14.40 1.79 -8.99
C PHE A 105 13.89 2.79 -7.95
N ARG A 106 12.68 3.34 -8.14
CA ARG A 106 12.03 4.25 -7.17
C ARG A 106 11.84 3.59 -5.80
N VAL A 107 11.35 2.34 -5.77
CA VAL A 107 11.15 1.60 -4.51
C VAL A 107 12.49 1.32 -3.83
N LEU A 108 13.51 0.88 -4.58
CA LEU A 108 14.85 0.62 -4.02
C LEU A 108 15.49 1.88 -3.45
N ARG A 109 15.37 3.01 -4.14
CA ARG A 109 15.85 4.30 -3.65
C ARG A 109 15.16 4.72 -2.36
N GLN A 110 13.83 4.62 -2.29
CA GLN A 110 13.09 4.93 -1.07
C GLN A 110 13.46 3.96 0.06
N ALA A 111 13.65 2.68 -0.24
CA ALA A 111 14.07 1.69 0.74
C ALA A 111 15.44 2.03 1.35
N VAL A 112 16.43 2.39 0.53
CA VAL A 112 17.76 2.84 1.01
C VAL A 112 17.62 4.10 1.86
N ARG A 113 16.80 5.07 1.45
CA ARG A 113 16.53 6.28 2.25
C ARG A 113 15.93 5.95 3.61
N VAL A 114 14.96 5.04 3.69
CA VAL A 114 14.38 4.61 4.98
C VAL A 114 15.43 3.86 5.82
N SER A 115 16.32 3.08 5.18
CA SER A 115 17.44 2.42 5.86
C SER A 115 18.41 3.43 6.48
N GLU A 116 18.74 4.50 5.75
CA GLU A 116 19.59 5.59 6.25
C GLU A 116 18.92 6.33 7.42
N LEU A 117 17.65 6.72 7.29
CA LEU A 117 16.89 7.41 8.34
C LEU A 117 16.76 6.60 9.63
N SER A 118 16.64 5.28 9.49
CA SER A 118 16.47 4.34 10.61
C SER A 118 17.77 3.71 11.11
N GLU A 119 18.92 4.15 10.57
CA GLU A 119 20.26 3.61 10.92
C GLU A 119 20.33 2.07 10.74
N GLY A 120 19.63 1.56 9.69
CA GLY A 120 19.58 0.14 9.36
C GLY A 120 18.56 -0.68 10.16
N ALA A 121 17.65 -0.05 10.92
CA ALA A 121 16.53 -0.76 11.54
C ALA A 121 15.53 -1.25 10.48
N PHE A 122 15.39 -0.51 9.38
CA PHE A 122 14.82 -1.00 8.14
C PHE A 122 15.96 -1.31 7.17
N ASP A 123 15.99 -2.51 6.63
CA ASP A 123 17.01 -2.91 5.65
C ASP A 123 16.45 -4.00 4.73
N ILE A 124 16.27 -3.67 3.46
CA ILE A 124 15.71 -4.60 2.48
C ILE A 124 16.62 -5.78 2.15
N SER A 125 17.92 -5.72 2.53
CA SER A 125 18.84 -6.87 2.43
C SER A 125 18.58 -7.93 3.51
N PHE A 126 17.65 -7.68 4.45
CA PHE A 126 17.18 -8.66 5.43
C PHE A 126 16.66 -9.96 4.80
N GLY A 127 16.31 -9.95 3.53
CA GLY A 127 16.00 -11.13 2.74
C GLY A 127 17.07 -12.22 2.85
N SER A 128 18.32 -11.84 3.10
CA SER A 128 19.44 -12.77 3.34
C SER A 128 19.22 -13.69 4.57
N VAL A 129 18.39 -13.28 5.53
CA VAL A 129 17.91 -14.11 6.66
C VAL A 129 16.44 -14.50 6.46
N GLY A 130 15.62 -13.58 5.96
CA GLY A 130 14.19 -13.75 5.81
C GLY A 130 13.78 -14.96 4.96
N TYR A 131 14.63 -15.41 4.03
CA TYR A 131 14.39 -16.62 3.22
C TYR A 131 14.45 -17.92 4.01
N PHE A 132 15.08 -17.94 5.18
CA PHE A 132 15.14 -19.13 6.04
C PHE A 132 13.89 -19.27 6.93
N TYR A 133 13.06 -18.23 7.03
CA TYR A 133 11.77 -18.30 7.72
C TYR A 133 10.68 -18.83 6.80
N ASP A 134 9.95 -19.84 7.28
CA ASP A 134 8.69 -20.29 6.67
C ASP A 134 7.57 -20.25 7.71
N PHE A 135 6.75 -19.19 7.62
CA PHE A 135 5.66 -18.97 8.58
C PHE A 135 4.51 -19.98 8.42
N ARG A 136 4.35 -20.60 7.25
CA ARG A 136 3.36 -21.66 7.01
C ARG A 136 3.82 -22.99 7.60
N ALA A 137 5.09 -23.35 7.37
CA ALA A 137 5.70 -24.54 7.94
C ALA A 137 6.17 -24.36 9.39
N ARG A 138 6.00 -23.16 9.99
CA ARG A 138 6.49 -22.80 11.34
C ARG A 138 7.98 -23.02 11.51
N ARG A 139 8.78 -22.76 10.47
CA ARG A 139 10.22 -22.94 10.45
C ARG A 139 10.94 -21.64 10.77
N GLN A 140 11.94 -21.74 11.65
CA GLN A 140 12.96 -20.69 11.90
C GLN A 140 14.32 -21.12 11.36
N PRO A 141 15.23 -20.16 11.06
CA PRO A 141 16.61 -20.50 10.70
C PRO A 141 17.33 -21.21 11.83
N SER A 142 18.22 -22.13 11.47
CA SER A 142 19.23 -22.68 12.38
C SER A 142 20.23 -21.60 12.81
N ALA A 143 21.02 -21.84 13.86
CA ALA A 143 22.05 -20.90 14.31
C ALA A 143 23.08 -20.59 13.20
N GLU A 144 23.41 -21.58 12.36
CA GLU A 144 24.36 -21.41 11.26
C GLU A 144 23.75 -20.60 10.11
N GLU A 145 22.51 -20.91 9.68
CA GLU A 145 21.78 -20.13 8.66
C GLU A 145 21.63 -18.67 9.11
N LEU A 146 21.32 -18.45 10.40
CA LEU A 146 21.20 -17.11 10.96
C LEU A 146 22.51 -16.34 10.89
N LYS A 147 23.62 -16.97 11.32
CA LYS A 147 24.96 -16.38 11.29
C LYS A 147 25.40 -16.03 9.87
N GLN A 148 25.19 -16.94 8.92
CA GLN A 148 25.55 -16.73 7.50
C GLN A 148 24.68 -15.65 6.87
N GLY A 149 23.38 -15.60 7.19
CA GLY A 149 22.47 -14.59 6.66
C GLY A 149 22.78 -13.21 7.22
N LEU A 150 23.00 -13.07 8.53
CA LEU A 150 23.33 -11.79 9.19
C LEU A 150 24.58 -11.13 8.61
N ALA A 151 25.62 -11.92 8.28
CA ALA A 151 26.84 -11.40 7.66
C ALA A 151 26.63 -10.73 6.28
N ARG A 152 25.46 -10.92 5.68
CA ARG A 152 25.08 -10.39 4.36
C ARG A 152 24.09 -9.24 4.42
N ILE A 153 23.61 -8.86 5.62
CA ILE A 153 22.66 -7.76 5.79
C ILE A 153 23.45 -6.45 5.96
N ASP A 154 23.44 -5.63 4.94
CA ASP A 154 23.95 -4.26 5.00
C ASP A 154 23.40 -3.47 3.78
N TYR A 155 22.46 -2.56 4.00
CA TYR A 155 21.90 -1.71 2.93
C TYR A 155 22.98 -0.87 2.22
N ARG A 156 24.12 -0.57 2.88
CA ARG A 156 25.23 0.17 2.30
C ARG A 156 25.95 -0.58 1.19
N ASP A 157 25.76 -1.89 1.11
CA ASP A 157 26.25 -2.72 0.03
C ASP A 157 25.35 -2.69 -1.23
N ILE A 158 24.19 -2.03 -1.16
CA ILE A 158 23.31 -1.78 -2.31
C ILE A 158 23.78 -0.49 -3.00
N VAL A 159 24.23 -0.59 -4.24
CA VAL A 159 24.69 0.54 -5.03
C VAL A 159 23.66 0.87 -6.11
N LEU A 160 23.08 2.06 -6.02
CA LEU A 160 22.12 2.58 -7.00
C LEU A 160 22.80 3.61 -7.91
N ASN A 161 22.70 3.44 -9.23
CA ASN A 161 23.14 4.42 -10.22
C ASN A 161 21.91 5.12 -10.82
N GLU A 162 21.69 6.38 -10.44
CA GLU A 162 20.57 7.21 -10.88
C GLU A 162 20.56 7.44 -12.40
N ARG A 163 21.73 7.62 -13.02
CA ARG A 163 21.84 7.95 -14.45
C ARG A 163 21.34 6.82 -15.34
N ASP A 164 21.76 5.60 -15.03
CA ASP A 164 21.51 4.43 -15.86
C ASP A 164 20.38 3.56 -15.32
N ARG A 165 19.88 3.86 -14.11
CA ARG A 165 18.92 3.06 -13.35
C ARG A 165 19.40 1.63 -13.20
N THR A 166 20.64 1.46 -12.71
CA THR A 166 21.21 0.15 -12.42
C THR A 166 21.41 -0.06 -10.94
N VAL A 167 21.35 -1.34 -10.56
CA VAL A 167 21.56 -1.82 -9.19
C VAL A 167 22.72 -2.78 -9.20
N SER A 168 23.66 -2.64 -8.27
CA SER A 168 24.73 -3.60 -8.04
C SER A 168 24.98 -3.80 -6.54
N PHE A 169 25.60 -4.91 -6.17
CA PHE A 169 25.95 -5.23 -4.81
C PHE A 169 27.47 -5.23 -4.62
N ARG A 170 27.94 -4.65 -3.52
CA ARG A 170 29.38 -4.63 -3.18
C ARG A 170 29.89 -6.00 -2.74
N LYS A 171 28.98 -6.84 -2.20
CA LYS A 171 29.30 -8.17 -1.69
C LYS A 171 28.41 -9.25 -2.30
N PRO A 172 28.90 -10.47 -2.50
CA PRO A 172 28.10 -11.59 -2.96
C PRO A 172 27.15 -12.10 -1.87
N GLY A 173 26.03 -12.70 -2.28
CA GLY A 173 25.10 -13.39 -1.42
C GLY A 173 24.10 -12.49 -0.67
N LEU A 174 24.09 -11.18 -0.95
CA LEU A 174 23.06 -10.25 -0.49
C LEU A 174 21.74 -10.56 -1.21
N VAL A 175 20.63 -10.58 -0.48
CA VAL A 175 19.31 -10.89 -1.01
C VAL A 175 18.32 -9.82 -0.58
N LEU A 176 17.70 -9.16 -1.55
CA LEU A 176 16.69 -8.14 -1.30
C LEU A 176 15.30 -8.76 -1.14
N ASP A 177 14.54 -8.21 -0.20
CA ASP A 177 13.12 -8.46 -0.02
C ASP A 177 12.40 -7.11 0.17
N LEU A 178 11.36 -6.87 -0.61
CA LEU A 178 10.59 -5.62 -0.62
C LEU A 178 9.24 -5.74 0.11
N GLY A 179 9.02 -6.80 0.88
CA GLY A 179 7.76 -7.06 1.57
C GLY A 179 7.31 -5.98 2.55
N GLY A 180 8.22 -5.15 3.06
CA GLY A 180 7.93 -4.03 3.97
C GLY A 180 7.83 -2.67 3.30
N ILE A 181 7.69 -2.59 1.94
CA ILE A 181 7.60 -1.30 1.23
C ILE A 181 6.86 -1.39 -0.11
N ALA A 182 6.81 -2.56 -0.75
CA ALA A 182 6.24 -2.69 -2.09
C ALA A 182 4.72 -2.58 -2.12
N LYS A 183 4.01 -2.91 -1.02
CA LYS A 183 2.56 -2.78 -0.94
C LYS A 183 2.14 -1.31 -0.93
N GLY A 184 2.83 -0.48 -0.15
CA GLY A 184 2.62 0.97 -0.16
C GLY A 184 2.81 1.57 -1.56
N TYR A 185 3.84 1.14 -2.29
CA TYR A 185 4.04 1.56 -3.67
C TYR A 185 2.88 1.15 -4.59
N ALA A 186 2.37 -0.07 -4.48
CA ALA A 186 1.23 -0.53 -5.26
C ALA A 186 -0.05 0.27 -4.95
N VAL A 187 -0.28 0.60 -3.67
CA VAL A 187 -1.37 1.47 -3.25
C VAL A 187 -1.26 2.86 -3.90
N ASP A 188 -0.06 3.45 -3.93
CA ASP A 188 0.16 4.76 -4.58
C ASP A 188 -0.09 4.72 -6.08
N LEU A 189 0.30 3.65 -6.77
CA LEU A 189 0.00 3.47 -8.20
C LEU A 189 -1.51 3.31 -8.45
N GLY A 190 -2.20 2.55 -7.59
CA GLY A 190 -3.65 2.41 -7.65
C GLY A 190 -4.38 3.75 -7.45
N ILE A 191 -3.95 4.58 -6.50
CA ILE A 191 -4.47 5.94 -6.31
C ILE A 191 -4.18 6.81 -7.55
N ALA A 192 -2.99 6.70 -8.14
CA ALA A 192 -2.70 7.41 -9.39
C ALA A 192 -3.59 6.95 -10.55
N ALA A 193 -3.95 5.66 -10.64
CA ALA A 193 -4.91 5.15 -11.61
C ALA A 193 -6.31 5.73 -11.40
N LEU A 194 -6.78 5.81 -10.15
CA LEU A 194 -8.04 6.46 -9.79
C LEU A 194 -8.05 7.95 -10.20
N GLN A 195 -6.98 8.68 -9.92
CA GLN A 195 -6.84 10.09 -10.31
C GLN A 195 -6.84 10.28 -11.84
N ARG A 196 -6.13 9.43 -12.59
CA ARG A 196 -6.16 9.44 -14.07
C ARG A 196 -7.58 9.19 -14.62
N ALA A 197 -8.37 8.39 -13.94
CA ALA A 197 -9.77 8.15 -14.27
C ALA A 197 -10.72 9.28 -13.83
N GLY A 198 -10.21 10.36 -13.20
CA GLY A 198 -10.99 11.50 -12.73
C GLY A 198 -11.69 11.28 -11.39
N VAL A 199 -11.38 10.20 -10.66
CA VAL A 199 -11.89 9.97 -9.29
C VAL A 199 -11.25 10.97 -8.34
N ARG A 200 -12.04 11.53 -7.45
CA ARG A 200 -11.60 12.51 -6.44
C ARG A 200 -11.82 12.06 -5.00
N HIS A 201 -12.63 11.04 -4.81
CA HIS A 201 -13.00 10.54 -3.49
C HIS A 201 -12.85 9.02 -3.49
N ALA A 202 -11.82 8.51 -2.83
CA ALA A 202 -11.55 7.08 -2.78
C ALA A 202 -10.79 6.69 -1.51
N ARG A 203 -10.95 5.40 -1.15
CA ARG A 203 -10.12 4.69 -0.19
C ARG A 203 -9.61 3.41 -0.85
N LEU A 204 -8.31 3.23 -0.89
CA LEU A 204 -7.68 2.03 -1.41
C LEU A 204 -6.77 1.42 -0.34
N GLY A 205 -7.00 0.16 0.00
CA GLY A 205 -6.23 -0.59 1.00
C GLY A 205 -5.67 -1.89 0.46
N ALA A 206 -4.50 -2.28 0.96
CA ALA A 206 -3.81 -3.54 0.69
C ALA A 206 -3.23 -4.12 1.99
N GLY A 207 -3.99 -4.98 2.68
CA GLY A 207 -3.63 -5.45 4.02
C GLY A 207 -3.57 -4.31 5.03
N GLY A 208 -2.39 -4.10 5.66
CA GLY A 208 -2.18 -3.01 6.63
C GLY A 208 -1.93 -1.64 6.02
N ASP A 209 -1.82 -1.52 4.69
CA ASP A 209 -1.46 -0.30 3.99
C ASP A 209 -2.69 0.29 3.29
N MET A 210 -2.89 1.60 3.41
CA MET A 210 -4.05 2.29 2.87
C MET A 210 -3.67 3.69 2.40
N ARG A 211 -4.38 4.19 1.37
CA ARG A 211 -4.35 5.60 1.03
C ARG A 211 -5.74 6.14 0.76
N LEU A 212 -5.98 7.31 1.27
CA LEU A 212 -7.21 8.09 1.10
C LEU A 212 -6.97 9.15 0.03
N LEU A 213 -7.90 9.27 -0.90
CA LEU A 213 -7.94 10.31 -1.91
C LEU A 213 -9.12 11.23 -1.62
N GLY A 214 -8.82 12.51 -1.37
CA GLY A 214 -9.82 13.46 -0.93
C GLY A 214 -10.49 13.08 0.39
N ASP A 215 -11.70 13.54 0.54
CA ASP A 215 -12.61 13.23 1.65
C ASP A 215 -13.77 12.32 1.20
N LYS A 216 -14.64 11.95 2.10
CA LYS A 216 -15.88 11.22 1.80
C LYS A 216 -17.02 12.20 1.46
N ARG A 217 -16.80 13.04 0.39
CA ARG A 217 -17.74 14.05 -0.11
C ARG A 217 -18.20 15.05 0.97
N GLY A 218 -17.24 15.80 1.49
CA GLY A 218 -17.46 16.83 2.51
C GLY A 218 -17.38 16.33 3.95
N LYS A 219 -17.02 15.05 4.16
CA LYS A 219 -16.74 14.48 5.48
C LYS A 219 -15.40 13.76 5.45
N PRO A 220 -14.62 13.76 6.54
CA PRO A 220 -13.41 12.96 6.60
C PRO A 220 -13.73 11.46 6.50
N TRP A 221 -12.77 10.69 6.00
CA TRP A 221 -12.78 9.24 6.12
C TRP A 221 -12.56 8.85 7.59
N ILE A 222 -13.34 7.91 8.08
CA ILE A 222 -13.16 7.38 9.43
C ILE A 222 -12.32 6.11 9.34
N VAL A 223 -11.10 6.18 9.87
CA VAL A 223 -10.13 5.07 9.84
C VAL A 223 -9.94 4.53 11.25
N GLY A 224 -10.25 3.26 11.44
CA GLY A 224 -10.01 2.54 12.69
C GLY A 224 -8.65 1.85 12.67
N ILE A 225 -7.85 2.06 13.72
CA ILE A 225 -6.62 1.31 13.98
C ILE A 225 -6.97 0.14 14.89
N ARG A 226 -6.69 -1.08 14.43
CA ARG A 226 -7.03 -2.32 15.14
C ARG A 226 -6.27 -2.46 16.46
N ASP A 227 -6.95 -2.96 17.52
CA ASP A 227 -6.26 -3.39 18.73
C ASP A 227 -5.44 -4.66 18.43
N PRO A 228 -4.14 -4.69 18.73
CA PRO A 228 -3.25 -5.81 18.39
C PRO A 228 -3.56 -7.12 19.14
N ARG A 229 -4.43 -7.07 20.15
CA ARG A 229 -4.81 -8.22 21.01
C ARG A 229 -6.31 -8.45 21.11
N ALA A 230 -7.11 -7.63 20.39
CA ALA A 230 -8.56 -7.78 20.33
C ALA A 230 -9.05 -7.46 18.91
N GLU A 231 -9.07 -8.47 18.04
CA GLU A 231 -9.30 -8.35 16.60
C GLU A 231 -10.56 -7.57 16.22
N GLU A 232 -11.63 -7.74 17.01
CA GLU A 232 -12.91 -7.05 16.83
C GLU A 232 -12.91 -5.59 17.34
N LYS A 233 -11.83 -5.13 17.98
CA LYS A 233 -11.76 -3.80 18.60
C LYS A 233 -10.83 -2.87 17.85
N GLN A 234 -11.21 -1.60 17.86
CA GLN A 234 -10.37 -0.50 17.41
C GLN A 234 -9.70 0.14 18.62
N ALA A 235 -8.38 0.30 18.57
CA ALA A 235 -7.61 1.01 19.59
C ALA A 235 -7.79 2.52 19.45
N VAL A 236 -7.83 3.02 18.20
CA VAL A 236 -7.98 4.44 17.86
C VAL A 236 -8.86 4.57 16.62
N VAL A 237 -9.61 5.66 16.55
CA VAL A 237 -10.40 6.04 15.37
C VAL A 237 -9.98 7.45 14.96
N LEU A 238 -9.58 7.62 13.70
CA LEU A 238 -9.06 8.88 13.16
C LEU A 238 -9.94 9.40 12.03
N PRO A 239 -10.34 10.68 12.05
CA PRO A 239 -10.92 11.38 10.91
C PRO A 239 -9.80 11.88 10.01
N LEU A 240 -9.66 11.33 8.79
CA LEU A 240 -8.55 11.61 7.88
C LEU A 240 -9.05 11.99 6.48
N SER A 241 -8.23 12.77 5.74
CA SER A 241 -8.42 13.10 4.32
C SER A 241 -7.05 13.21 3.65
N ASP A 242 -6.93 12.80 2.38
CA ASP A 242 -5.69 12.88 1.57
C ASP A 242 -4.43 12.34 2.28
N THR A 243 -4.57 11.24 3.01
CA THR A 243 -3.52 10.69 3.86
C THR A 243 -3.28 9.22 3.53
N ALA A 244 -2.03 8.80 3.57
CA ALA A 244 -1.67 7.39 3.61
C ALA A 244 -1.53 6.91 5.05
N VAL A 245 -1.94 5.67 5.30
CA VAL A 245 -1.93 5.01 6.60
C VAL A 245 -1.36 3.61 6.43
N SER A 246 -0.25 3.31 7.08
CA SER A 246 0.33 1.96 7.08
C SER A 246 0.51 1.45 8.49
N THR A 247 0.09 0.22 8.72
CA THR A 247 0.21 -0.44 10.03
C THR A 247 1.05 -1.71 9.94
N SER A 248 2.15 -1.75 10.68
CA SER A 248 2.96 -2.93 10.94
C SER A 248 2.61 -3.52 12.31
N GLY A 249 2.32 -4.84 12.36
CA GLY A 249 1.91 -5.50 13.60
C GLY A 249 2.44 -6.93 13.73
N ASP A 250 2.72 -7.35 14.96
CA ASP A 250 3.22 -8.69 15.30
C ASP A 250 2.15 -9.78 15.16
N TYR A 251 0.93 -9.40 14.83
CA TYR A 251 -0.26 -10.26 14.75
C TYR A 251 -0.69 -10.61 13.32
N GLU A 252 -0.04 -10.04 12.29
CA GLU A 252 -0.42 -10.28 10.89
C GLU A 252 0.06 -11.65 10.37
N ARG A 253 1.36 -11.94 10.53
CA ARG A 253 1.96 -13.23 10.14
C ARG A 253 2.87 -13.69 11.25
N PHE A 254 2.45 -14.70 11.99
CA PHE A 254 3.20 -15.26 13.09
C PHE A 254 2.86 -16.74 13.32
N PHE A 255 3.72 -17.41 14.06
CA PHE A 255 3.41 -18.66 14.73
C PHE A 255 3.95 -18.61 16.18
N VAL A 256 3.51 -19.52 17.01
CA VAL A 256 4.03 -19.69 18.37
C VAL A 256 4.98 -20.87 18.35
N ASP A 257 6.22 -20.67 18.83
CA ASP A 257 7.25 -21.71 18.92
C ASP A 257 6.99 -22.64 20.12
N GLU A 258 7.80 -23.71 20.24
CA GLU A 258 7.71 -24.70 21.32
C GLU A 258 7.91 -24.10 22.71
N SER A 259 8.57 -22.95 22.81
CA SER A 259 8.80 -22.21 24.06
C SER A 259 7.70 -21.22 24.39
N GLY A 260 6.65 -21.14 23.57
CA GLY A 260 5.54 -20.20 23.74
C GLY A 260 5.81 -18.79 23.21
N ASN A 261 6.94 -18.55 22.52
CA ASN A 261 7.26 -17.23 21.98
C ASN A 261 6.54 -17.00 20.66
N ARG A 262 6.07 -15.77 20.45
CA ARG A 262 5.53 -15.33 19.16
C ARG A 262 6.65 -15.03 18.16
N VAL A 263 6.71 -15.79 17.09
CA VAL A 263 7.64 -15.62 15.99
C VAL A 263 6.88 -14.95 14.84
N HIS A 264 7.03 -13.64 14.69
CA HIS A 264 6.37 -12.85 13.66
C HIS A 264 7.34 -12.43 12.56
N HIS A 265 6.80 -11.97 11.43
CA HIS A 265 7.53 -11.70 10.19
C HIS A 265 8.34 -10.40 10.18
N ILE A 266 8.17 -9.52 11.16
CA ILE A 266 8.93 -8.27 11.24
C ILE A 266 10.23 -8.58 11.98
N LEU A 267 11.31 -8.78 11.20
CA LEU A 267 12.60 -9.18 11.71
C LEU A 267 13.50 -7.96 11.91
N SER A 268 14.28 -7.97 12.99
CA SER A 268 15.37 -7.01 13.19
C SER A 268 16.54 -7.38 12.27
N PRO A 269 17.01 -6.50 11.37
CA PRO A 269 18.19 -6.76 10.55
C PRO A 269 19.46 -6.99 11.37
N GLN A 270 19.54 -6.45 12.58
CA GLN A 270 20.69 -6.60 13.47
C GLN A 270 20.78 -7.98 14.11
N THR A 271 19.64 -8.59 14.42
CA THR A 271 19.60 -9.88 15.11
C THR A 271 19.12 -11.04 14.24
N GLY A 272 18.47 -10.73 13.12
CA GLY A 272 17.79 -11.69 12.26
C GLY A 272 16.57 -12.36 12.91
N LYS A 273 16.16 -11.91 14.10
CA LYS A 273 15.05 -12.45 14.89
C LYS A 273 13.86 -11.48 14.89
N PRO A 274 12.65 -11.94 15.26
CA PRO A 274 11.50 -11.05 15.44
C PRO A 274 11.83 -9.88 16.37
N ALA A 275 11.49 -8.66 15.95
CA ALA A 275 11.66 -7.46 16.75
C ALA A 275 10.79 -7.52 18.01
N GLN A 276 11.21 -6.89 19.09
CA GLN A 276 10.56 -6.99 20.40
C GLN A 276 10.15 -5.60 20.91
N GLY A 277 9.23 -5.57 21.89
CA GLY A 277 8.86 -4.35 22.62
C GLY A 277 7.71 -3.54 22.02
N VAL A 278 7.28 -3.87 20.78
CA VAL A 278 6.17 -3.20 20.09
C VAL A 278 5.19 -4.26 19.58
N GLN A 279 3.89 -3.97 19.65
CA GLN A 279 2.83 -4.83 19.12
C GLN A 279 2.26 -4.28 17.80
N SER A 280 2.19 -2.94 17.66
CA SER A 280 1.65 -2.28 16.48
C SER A 280 2.28 -0.90 16.29
N VAL A 281 2.56 -0.56 15.05
CA VAL A 281 2.95 0.79 14.62
C VAL A 281 2.08 1.21 13.46
N THR A 282 1.41 2.34 13.59
CA THR A 282 0.69 3.00 12.50
C THR A 282 1.39 4.29 12.15
N ILE A 283 1.71 4.47 10.87
CA ILE A 283 2.29 5.70 10.31
C ILE A 283 1.24 6.39 9.44
N LEU A 284 1.10 7.71 9.63
CA LEU A 284 0.39 8.63 8.77
C LEU A 284 1.42 9.38 7.93
N ALA A 285 1.25 9.45 6.61
CA ALA A 285 2.19 10.11 5.70
C ALA A 285 1.47 10.62 4.43
N PRO A 286 2.12 11.47 3.60
CA PRO A 286 1.54 11.94 2.35
C PRO A 286 1.35 10.85 1.29
N ASP A 287 2.15 9.78 1.32
CA ASP A 287 2.10 8.67 0.38
C ASP A 287 2.34 7.32 1.07
N ALA A 288 1.81 6.25 0.44
CA ALA A 288 1.82 4.93 1.04
C ALA A 288 3.20 4.23 0.94
N LEU A 289 4.00 4.56 -0.06
CA LEU A 289 5.39 4.08 -0.17
C LEU A 289 6.22 4.51 1.04
N THR A 290 6.02 5.76 1.48
CA THR A 290 6.69 6.32 2.67
C THR A 290 6.13 5.70 3.95
N SER A 291 4.81 5.62 4.12
CA SER A 291 4.22 5.10 5.36
C SER A 291 4.51 3.61 5.56
N ASP A 292 4.50 2.76 4.50
CA ASP A 292 4.79 1.32 4.58
C ASP A 292 6.23 1.08 5.08
N GLY A 293 7.24 1.70 4.43
CA GLY A 293 8.63 1.57 4.85
C GLY A 293 8.89 2.08 6.27
N LEU A 294 8.33 3.24 6.63
CA LEU A 294 8.50 3.82 7.96
C LEU A 294 7.79 3.02 9.06
N SER A 295 6.64 2.40 8.78
CA SER A 295 5.94 1.58 9.78
C SER A 295 6.79 0.39 10.24
N THR A 296 7.46 -0.27 9.29
CA THR A 296 8.41 -1.36 9.58
C THR A 296 9.66 -0.84 10.30
N ALA A 297 10.23 0.29 9.86
CA ALA A 297 11.39 0.90 10.51
C ALA A 297 11.14 1.24 11.98
N VAL A 298 10.02 1.93 12.26
CA VAL A 298 9.62 2.31 13.62
C VAL A 298 9.32 1.09 14.49
N PHE A 299 8.71 0.06 13.91
CA PHE A 299 8.46 -1.19 14.64
C PHE A 299 9.74 -1.82 15.15
N VAL A 300 10.81 -1.83 14.34
CA VAL A 300 12.12 -2.39 14.71
C VAL A 300 12.87 -1.46 15.68
N LEU A 301 12.79 -0.13 15.50
CA LEU A 301 13.42 0.87 16.39
C LEU A 301 12.84 0.87 17.81
N GLY A 302 11.55 0.51 17.94
CA GLY A 302 10.81 0.65 19.18
C GLY A 302 10.31 2.06 19.45
N VAL A 303 9.69 2.27 20.61
CA VAL A 303 8.97 3.51 20.96
C VAL A 303 9.87 4.74 20.93
N GLU A 304 10.92 4.75 21.71
CA GLU A 304 11.74 5.95 21.93
C GLU A 304 12.44 6.42 20.64
N LYS A 305 13.23 5.53 20.03
CA LYS A 305 13.97 5.85 18.80
C LYS A 305 13.04 6.07 17.62
N GLY A 306 11.96 5.31 17.55
CA GLY A 306 10.95 5.44 16.50
C GLY A 306 10.29 6.81 16.52
N LEU A 307 9.79 7.27 17.68
CA LEU A 307 9.21 8.60 17.83
C LEU A 307 10.23 9.71 17.60
N ALA A 308 11.46 9.55 18.10
CA ALA A 308 12.53 10.53 17.86
C ALA A 308 12.87 10.66 16.36
N MET A 309 12.76 9.59 15.58
CA MET A 309 12.90 9.62 14.12
C MET A 309 11.72 10.33 13.46
N ILE A 310 10.49 9.92 13.77
CA ILE A 310 9.27 10.47 13.14
C ILE A 310 9.11 11.95 13.42
N ASN A 311 9.36 12.41 14.66
CA ASN A 311 9.23 13.83 15.04
C ASN A 311 10.19 14.77 14.29
N ARG A 312 11.13 14.25 13.50
CA ARG A 312 12.02 15.03 12.62
C ARG A 312 11.55 15.07 11.16
N LEU A 313 10.47 14.37 10.83
CA LEU A 313 9.95 14.28 9.47
C LEU A 313 8.69 15.12 9.33
N ASP A 314 8.72 16.06 8.39
CA ASP A 314 7.56 16.90 8.10
C ASP A 314 6.41 16.11 7.47
N GLY A 315 5.19 16.29 7.98
CA GLY A 315 3.98 15.67 7.45
C GLY A 315 3.89 14.17 7.69
N VAL A 316 4.67 13.65 8.65
CA VAL A 316 4.63 12.23 9.05
C VAL A 316 4.33 12.13 10.53
N ASP A 317 3.35 11.28 10.87
CA ASP A 317 2.97 11.02 12.25
C ASP A 317 2.95 9.52 12.55
N ALA A 318 3.06 9.18 13.85
CA ALA A 318 3.08 7.81 14.33
C ALA A 318 2.18 7.59 15.54
N ILE A 319 1.54 6.40 15.56
CA ILE A 319 0.88 5.82 16.74
C ILE A 319 1.56 4.47 16.99
N ILE A 320 2.13 4.29 18.18
CA ILE A 320 2.83 3.06 18.57
C ILE A 320 2.09 2.43 19.75
N ILE A 321 1.78 1.14 19.66
CA ILE A 321 1.27 0.35 20.77
C ILE A 321 2.41 -0.58 21.22
N ASP A 322 2.90 -0.34 22.43
CA ASP A 322 4.03 -1.10 22.97
C ASP A 322 3.65 -2.50 23.51
N GLY A 323 4.64 -3.24 24.01
CA GLY A 323 4.46 -4.58 24.58
C GLY A 323 3.54 -4.65 25.78
N GLN A 324 3.31 -3.55 26.49
CA GLN A 324 2.41 -3.40 27.63
C GLN A 324 1.03 -2.83 27.20
N ARG A 325 0.77 -2.67 25.90
CA ARG A 325 -0.44 -2.11 25.31
C ARG A 325 -0.62 -0.61 25.60
N LYS A 326 0.42 0.11 26.00
CA LYS A 326 0.40 1.55 26.13
C LYS A 326 0.54 2.18 24.75
N MET A 327 -0.27 3.20 24.47
CA MET A 327 -0.20 3.99 23.24
C MET A 327 0.74 5.18 23.40
N HIS A 328 1.54 5.40 22.37
CA HIS A 328 2.48 6.50 22.26
C HIS A 328 2.25 7.20 20.92
N TYR A 329 2.34 8.52 20.91
CA TYR A 329 2.03 9.36 19.75
C TYR A 329 3.20 10.25 19.40
N SER A 330 3.37 10.54 18.10
CA SER A 330 4.25 11.64 17.65
C SER A 330 3.70 13.00 18.08
N VAL A 331 4.56 14.00 18.11
CA VAL A 331 4.21 15.38 18.54
C VAL A 331 3.06 15.96 17.71
N GLY A 332 3.01 15.69 16.40
CA GLY A 332 1.94 16.16 15.51
C GLY A 332 0.53 15.64 15.82
N LEU A 333 0.43 14.54 16.55
CA LEU A 333 -0.85 13.96 16.99
C LEU A 333 -1.24 14.34 18.43
N MET A 334 -0.38 15.00 19.17
CA MET A 334 -0.70 15.50 20.49
C MET A 334 -1.47 16.81 20.39
N ALA A 335 -2.46 17.01 21.25
CA ALA A 335 -3.13 18.30 21.31
C ALA A 335 -2.11 19.41 21.65
N PRO A 336 -2.17 20.60 21.05
CA PRO A 336 -1.36 21.72 21.50
C PRO A 336 -1.68 21.99 22.97
N GLU A 337 -0.63 22.14 23.79
CA GLU A 337 -0.74 22.52 25.20
C GLU A 337 -1.38 23.90 25.38
#